data_5de14665f64b878525ccaedcc5c6f3b8
#
_entry.id   5de14665f64b878525ccaedcc5c6f3b8
#
_cell.length_a   1.000
_cell.length_b   1.000
_cell.length_c   1.000
_cell.angle_alpha   90.00
_cell.angle_beta   90.00
_cell.angle_gamma   90.00
#
_symmetry.space_group_name_H-M   'P 1'
#
loop_
_entity.id
_entity.type
_entity.pdbx_description
1 polymer ?
#
loop_
_entity_poly.entity_id
_entity_poly.type
_entity_poly.pdbx_seq_one_letter_code
_entity_poly.pdbx_strand_id
1 'polypeptide(L)'
;LQHKGVHILDPFTGTGTFITRLLQSGIIPHDRLPEKYKSEIHANEIVLLAYYIAAINIESAYHGILADNIDGNVSDDVPYVPFEGICLADTFQMYEKGDMLDEMLVDNSARRKRQKALDIRVIIGNPPYSAGQESANDNNANIEYPHLDARIRETYAEHSAATNKNALYDSYIRAIRWASDRIGQQGVIGFVTNAGWVEA
;
A
#
# COMPACT_ATOMS: atom_id res chain seq x y z
N LEU A 1 -7.00 -13.19 -7.12
CA LEU A 1 -5.64 -12.64 -7.12
C LEU A 1 -4.79 -13.11 -8.30
N GLN A 2 -4.96 -14.36 -8.72
CA GLN A 2 -4.12 -14.99 -9.77
C GLN A 2 -4.39 -14.52 -11.21
N HIS A 3 -5.54 -13.93 -11.49
CA HIS A 3 -5.91 -13.52 -12.86
C HIS A 3 -5.06 -12.34 -13.33
N LYS A 4 -4.74 -12.36 -14.64
CA LYS A 4 -4.05 -11.26 -15.33
C LYS A 4 -4.88 -9.98 -15.26
N GLY A 5 -4.21 -8.84 -15.08
CA GLY A 5 -4.85 -7.52 -14.95
C GLY A 5 -5.43 -7.23 -13.56
N VAL A 6 -5.30 -8.14 -12.59
CA VAL A 6 -5.68 -7.87 -11.20
C VAL A 6 -4.51 -7.24 -10.48
N HIS A 7 -4.50 -5.91 -10.39
CA HIS A 7 -3.50 -5.15 -9.66
C HIS A 7 -3.77 -5.16 -8.16
N ILE A 8 -2.71 -5.44 -7.38
CA ILE A 8 -2.71 -5.54 -5.91
C ILE A 8 -1.84 -4.41 -5.37
N LEU A 9 -2.34 -3.67 -4.39
CA LEU A 9 -1.60 -2.57 -3.76
C LEU A 9 -1.58 -2.74 -2.24
N ASP A 10 -0.39 -2.67 -1.66
CA ASP A 10 -0.19 -2.38 -0.23
C ASP A 10 0.18 -0.90 -0.09
N PRO A 11 -0.75 -0.04 0.34
CA PRO A 11 -0.52 1.40 0.41
C PRO A 11 0.27 1.86 1.65
N PHE A 12 0.54 0.94 2.60
CA PHE A 12 1.21 1.20 3.88
C PHE A 12 2.19 0.07 4.20
N THR A 13 3.12 -0.14 3.27
CA THR A 13 3.91 -1.37 3.15
C THR A 13 4.81 -1.66 4.35
N GLY A 14 5.30 -0.63 5.05
CA GLY A 14 6.27 -0.82 6.13
C GLY A 14 7.50 -1.54 5.61
N THR A 15 7.83 -2.67 6.20
CA THR A 15 8.96 -3.53 5.80
C THR A 15 8.59 -4.62 4.77
N GLY A 16 7.42 -4.54 4.15
CA GLY A 16 7.01 -5.43 3.06
C GLY A 16 6.30 -6.72 3.49
N THR A 17 5.85 -6.82 4.73
CA THR A 17 5.31 -8.07 5.31
C THR A 17 4.13 -8.65 4.52
N PHE A 18 3.14 -7.83 4.15
CA PHE A 18 1.95 -8.32 3.42
C PHE A 18 2.31 -8.84 2.04
N ILE A 19 3.15 -8.12 1.30
CA ILE A 19 3.57 -8.53 -0.05
C ILE A 19 4.44 -9.78 0.04
N THR A 20 5.41 -9.83 0.96
CA THR A 20 6.25 -11.01 1.18
C THR A 20 5.40 -12.25 1.48
N ARG A 21 4.40 -12.13 2.37
CA ARG A 21 3.49 -13.23 2.68
C ARG A 21 2.58 -13.60 1.52
N LEU A 22 2.13 -12.63 0.74
CA LEU A 22 1.35 -12.88 -0.48
C LEU A 22 2.16 -13.74 -1.47
N LEU A 23 3.43 -13.39 -1.72
CA LEU A 23 4.31 -14.16 -2.61
C LEU A 23 4.50 -15.59 -2.11
N GLN A 24 4.72 -15.77 -0.80
CA GLN A 24 4.98 -17.08 -0.17
C GLN A 24 3.72 -17.93 0.03
N SER A 25 2.52 -17.36 -0.09
CA SER A 25 1.26 -18.02 0.28
C SER A 25 0.81 -19.11 -0.68
N GLY A 26 1.37 -19.17 -1.90
CA GLY A 26 0.92 -20.06 -2.96
C GLY A 26 -0.41 -19.65 -3.61
N ILE A 27 -1.04 -18.53 -3.18
CA ILE A 27 -2.27 -18.00 -3.79
C ILE A 27 -2.02 -17.56 -5.24
N ILE A 28 -0.81 -17.07 -5.51
CA ILE A 28 -0.34 -16.76 -6.86
C ILE A 28 0.42 -17.99 -7.36
N PRO A 29 -0.07 -18.68 -8.41
CA PRO A 29 0.64 -19.83 -8.98
C PRO A 29 2.02 -19.45 -9.52
N HIS A 30 2.97 -20.38 -9.51
CA HIS A 30 4.36 -20.15 -9.90
C HIS A 30 4.51 -19.62 -11.33
N ASP A 31 3.72 -20.12 -12.27
CA ASP A 31 3.72 -19.67 -13.67
C ASP A 31 3.24 -18.23 -13.84
N ARG A 32 2.47 -17.70 -12.87
CA ARG A 32 1.95 -16.33 -12.86
C ARG A 32 2.79 -15.36 -12.04
N LEU A 33 3.63 -15.90 -11.15
CA LEU A 33 4.39 -15.12 -10.19
C LEU A 33 5.30 -14.06 -10.85
N PRO A 34 6.06 -14.35 -11.93
CA PRO A 34 6.91 -13.36 -12.59
C PRO A 34 6.13 -12.18 -13.17
N GLU A 35 4.96 -12.41 -13.79
CA GLU A 35 4.12 -11.34 -14.33
C GLU A 35 3.54 -10.48 -13.21
N LYS A 36 3.03 -11.12 -12.14
CA LYS A 36 2.51 -10.43 -10.95
C LYS A 36 3.55 -9.55 -10.30
N TYR A 37 4.73 -10.11 -10.01
CA TYR A 37 5.84 -9.40 -9.40
C TYR A 37 6.28 -8.17 -10.18
N LYS A 38 6.43 -8.32 -11.50
CA LYS A 38 6.93 -7.24 -12.37
C LYS A 38 5.93 -6.11 -12.60
N SER A 39 4.62 -6.41 -12.65
CA SER A 39 3.65 -5.47 -13.20
C SER A 39 2.36 -5.30 -12.42
N GLU A 40 2.00 -6.22 -11.53
CA GLU A 40 0.67 -6.23 -10.93
C GLU A 40 0.66 -6.18 -9.40
N ILE A 41 1.85 -6.22 -8.74
CA ILE A 41 2.01 -5.98 -7.30
C ILE A 41 2.63 -4.62 -7.10
N HIS A 42 2.03 -3.83 -6.20
CA HIS A 42 2.41 -2.46 -5.93
C HIS A 42 2.50 -2.21 -4.43
N ALA A 43 3.36 -1.27 -4.05
CA ALA A 43 3.63 -0.90 -2.67
C ALA A 43 3.87 0.61 -2.55
N ASN A 44 3.45 1.20 -1.42
CA ASN A 44 3.82 2.56 -1.04
C ASN A 44 4.40 2.57 0.36
N GLU A 45 5.47 3.31 0.55
CA GLU A 45 6.08 3.54 1.86
C GLU A 45 6.61 4.97 1.93
N ILE A 46 6.33 5.67 3.03
CA ILE A 46 6.74 7.06 3.24
C ILE A 46 8.12 7.16 3.89
N VAL A 47 8.49 6.18 4.73
CA VAL A 47 9.76 6.18 5.46
C VAL A 47 10.85 5.56 4.59
N LEU A 48 11.85 6.34 4.21
CA LEU A 48 12.91 5.94 3.30
C LEU A 48 13.61 4.64 3.72
N LEU A 49 13.92 4.46 5.01
CA LEU A 49 14.57 3.25 5.51
C LEU A 49 13.65 2.03 5.36
N ALA A 50 12.37 2.16 5.72
CA ALA A 50 11.39 1.08 5.57
C ALA A 50 11.17 0.72 4.09
N TYR A 51 11.15 1.73 3.20
CA TYR A 51 11.10 1.54 1.75
C TYR A 51 12.22 0.63 1.24
N TYR A 52 13.47 0.88 1.63
CA TYR A 52 14.60 0.02 1.23
C TYR A 52 14.51 -1.38 1.84
N ILE A 53 14.12 -1.49 3.11
CA ILE A 53 13.94 -2.78 3.77
C ILE A 53 12.83 -3.58 3.07
N ALA A 54 11.71 -2.94 2.73
CA ALA A 54 10.61 -3.57 2.01
C ALA A 54 11.07 -4.09 0.64
N ALA A 55 11.78 -3.27 -0.14
CA ALA A 55 12.31 -3.70 -1.44
C ALA A 55 13.17 -4.96 -1.31
N ILE A 56 14.15 -4.94 -0.39
CA ILE A 56 15.04 -6.10 -0.14
C ILE A 56 14.24 -7.35 0.29
N ASN A 57 13.28 -7.21 1.21
CA ASN A 57 12.50 -8.34 1.71
C ASN A 57 11.63 -8.96 0.61
N ILE A 58 10.98 -8.11 -0.21
CA ILE A 58 10.12 -8.55 -1.31
C ILE A 58 10.95 -9.23 -2.40
N GLU A 59 12.10 -8.65 -2.76
CA GLU A 59 13.04 -9.22 -3.74
C GLU A 59 13.59 -10.55 -3.27
N SER A 60 14.04 -10.63 -2.00
CA SER A 60 14.55 -11.88 -1.41
C SER A 60 13.49 -12.99 -1.40
N ALA A 61 12.24 -12.66 -1.05
CA ALA A 61 11.15 -13.62 -1.07
C ALA A 61 10.85 -14.12 -2.49
N TYR A 62 10.79 -13.21 -3.47
CA TYR A 62 10.54 -13.57 -4.88
C TYR A 62 11.63 -14.47 -5.43
N HIS A 63 12.90 -14.08 -5.27
CA HIS A 63 14.03 -14.86 -5.79
C HIS A 63 14.19 -16.21 -5.06
N GLY A 64 13.94 -16.27 -3.74
CA GLY A 64 13.92 -17.52 -3.00
C GLY A 64 12.90 -18.51 -3.55
N ILE A 65 11.66 -18.06 -3.84
CA ILE A 65 10.62 -18.91 -4.41
C ILE A 65 11.01 -19.43 -5.80
N LEU A 66 11.65 -18.60 -6.63
CA LEU A 66 12.10 -19.05 -7.96
C LEU A 66 13.25 -20.05 -7.87
N ALA A 67 14.19 -19.85 -6.96
CA ALA A 67 15.32 -20.76 -6.76
C ALA A 67 14.87 -22.14 -6.26
N ASP A 68 13.87 -22.19 -5.36
CA ASP A 68 13.35 -23.44 -4.78
C ASP A 68 12.57 -24.31 -5.78
N ASN A 69 12.16 -23.77 -6.93
CA ASN A 69 11.27 -24.44 -7.89
C ASN A 69 11.98 -25.08 -9.09
N ILE A 70 13.29 -25.05 -9.16
CA ILE A 70 14.03 -25.68 -10.26
C ILE A 70 14.40 -27.11 -9.85
N ASP A 71 13.46 -28.07 -10.04
CA ASP A 71 13.62 -29.54 -9.92
C ASP A 71 14.36 -30.02 -8.66
N GLY A 72 14.17 -29.35 -7.51
CA GLY A 72 14.83 -29.69 -6.26
C GLY A 72 16.34 -29.40 -6.23
N ASN A 73 16.86 -28.74 -7.27
CA ASN A 73 18.20 -28.18 -7.30
C ASN A 73 18.11 -26.67 -7.19
N VAL A 74 18.78 -26.08 -6.22
CA VAL A 74 18.95 -24.63 -6.12
C VAL A 74 19.72 -24.18 -7.37
N SER A 75 19.12 -23.39 -8.23
CA SER A 75 19.80 -22.81 -9.37
C SER A 75 20.34 -21.43 -8.99
N ASP A 76 21.66 -21.29 -9.04
CA ASP A 76 22.33 -20.00 -8.87
C ASP A 76 22.14 -19.06 -10.07
N ASP A 77 21.49 -19.55 -11.15
CA ASP A 77 21.35 -18.84 -12.42
C ASP A 77 20.01 -18.07 -12.59
N VAL A 78 19.25 -17.83 -11.53
CA VAL A 78 18.03 -16.98 -11.64
C VAL A 78 18.46 -15.52 -11.81
N PRO A 79 18.16 -14.87 -12.96
CA PRO A 79 18.54 -13.47 -13.17
C PRO A 79 17.88 -12.58 -12.11
N TYR A 80 18.67 -11.69 -11.53
CA TYR A 80 18.13 -10.71 -10.59
C TYR A 80 17.14 -9.77 -11.28
N VAL A 81 15.97 -9.61 -10.66
CA VAL A 81 14.90 -8.69 -11.11
C VAL A 81 14.50 -7.81 -9.94
N PRO A 82 14.76 -6.48 -10.02
CA PRO A 82 14.37 -5.56 -8.96
C PRO A 82 12.86 -5.44 -8.82
N PHE A 83 12.38 -5.12 -7.62
CA PHE A 83 10.97 -4.84 -7.38
C PHE A 83 10.63 -3.38 -7.73
N GLU A 84 10.21 -3.14 -8.96
CA GLU A 84 9.83 -1.80 -9.41
C GLU A 84 8.42 -1.35 -8.99
N GLY A 85 7.65 -2.23 -8.35
CA GLY A 85 6.30 -1.94 -7.90
C GLY A 85 6.21 -1.00 -6.70
N ILE A 86 7.34 -0.78 -5.99
CA ILE A 86 7.37 0.05 -4.79
C ILE A 86 7.62 1.53 -5.12
N CYS A 87 6.85 2.42 -4.47
CA CYS A 87 6.99 3.87 -4.53
C CYS A 87 7.33 4.43 -3.14
N LEU A 88 8.33 5.32 -3.09
CA LEU A 88 8.55 6.18 -1.93
C LEU A 88 7.50 7.29 -1.99
N ALA A 89 6.47 7.20 -1.16
CA ALA A 89 5.34 8.13 -1.22
C ALA A 89 4.51 8.12 0.06
N ASP A 90 3.99 9.28 0.42
CA ASP A 90 2.81 9.36 1.26
C ASP A 90 1.59 9.02 0.41
N THR A 91 0.92 7.92 0.74
CA THR A 91 -0.24 7.43 0.00
C THR A 91 -1.38 8.44 -0.05
N PHE A 92 -1.64 9.14 1.05
CA PHE A 92 -2.70 10.15 1.10
C PHE A 92 -2.34 11.37 0.26
N GLN A 93 -1.10 11.86 0.39
CA GLN A 93 -0.61 13.03 -0.32
C GLN A 93 -0.54 12.83 -1.84
N MET A 94 -0.36 11.59 -2.31
CA MET A 94 -0.31 11.29 -3.75
C MET A 94 -1.53 11.79 -4.53
N TYR A 95 -2.68 12.00 -3.87
CA TYR A 95 -3.94 12.41 -4.49
C TYR A 95 -4.36 13.83 -4.10
N GLU A 96 -3.57 14.50 -3.27
CA GLU A 96 -3.73 15.92 -2.97
C GLU A 96 -3.05 16.79 -4.04
N LYS A 97 -3.39 18.08 -4.08
CA LYS A 97 -2.73 19.04 -4.97
C LYS A 97 -1.40 19.49 -4.36
N GLY A 98 -0.34 19.55 -5.16
CA GLY A 98 0.94 20.12 -4.74
C GLY A 98 1.91 19.12 -4.11
N ASP A 99 1.94 17.89 -4.59
CA ASP A 99 2.88 16.86 -4.16
C ASP A 99 4.34 17.22 -4.55
N MET A 100 5.12 17.69 -3.56
CA MET A 100 6.50 18.19 -3.77
C MET A 100 7.54 17.08 -3.98
N LEU A 101 7.22 15.79 -3.70
CA LEU A 101 8.14 14.67 -3.91
C LEU A 101 8.34 14.32 -5.38
N ASP A 102 7.49 14.84 -6.27
CA ASP A 102 7.59 14.58 -7.71
C ASP A 102 8.85 15.18 -8.37
N GLU A 103 9.48 16.17 -7.75
CA GLU A 103 10.62 16.87 -8.36
C GLU A 103 11.99 16.28 -7.99
N MET A 104 12.11 15.57 -6.87
CA MET A 104 13.39 15.14 -6.34
C MET A 104 13.90 13.78 -6.83
N LEU A 105 13.00 12.86 -7.24
CA LEU A 105 13.34 11.48 -7.63
C LEU A 105 12.61 11.09 -8.92
N VAL A 106 13.27 11.28 -10.06
CA VAL A 106 12.67 11.09 -11.41
C VAL A 106 12.08 9.68 -11.61
N ASP A 107 12.82 8.62 -11.24
CA ASP A 107 12.35 7.24 -11.39
C ASP A 107 11.16 6.93 -10.47
N ASN A 108 11.20 7.44 -9.25
CA ASN A 108 10.09 7.30 -8.30
C ASN A 108 8.85 8.04 -8.80
N SER A 109 9.01 9.24 -9.36
CA SER A 109 7.91 10.01 -9.94
C SER A 109 7.26 9.29 -11.12
N ALA A 110 8.05 8.64 -11.98
CA ALA A 110 7.53 7.83 -13.08
C ALA A 110 6.72 6.63 -12.56
N ARG A 111 7.22 5.93 -11.52
CA ARG A 111 6.50 4.82 -10.87
C ARG A 111 5.20 5.27 -10.22
N ARG A 112 5.20 6.40 -9.51
CA ARG A 112 4.00 6.99 -8.89
C ARG A 112 2.94 7.36 -9.94
N LYS A 113 3.33 8.01 -11.05
CA LYS A 113 2.42 8.34 -12.15
C LYS A 113 1.81 7.09 -12.78
N ARG A 114 2.63 6.06 -13.02
CA ARG A 114 2.16 4.76 -13.52
C ARG A 114 1.15 4.14 -12.55
N GLN A 115 1.48 4.06 -11.26
CA GLN A 115 0.62 3.47 -10.24
C GLN A 115 -0.74 4.19 -10.10
N LYS A 116 -0.75 5.54 -10.17
CA LYS A 116 -1.99 6.34 -10.14
C LYS A 116 -2.96 5.99 -11.27
N ALA A 117 -2.44 5.66 -12.45
CA ALA A 117 -3.23 5.35 -13.65
C ALA A 117 -3.79 3.92 -13.67
N LEU A 118 -3.34 3.04 -12.77
CA LEU A 118 -3.76 1.64 -12.76
C LEU A 118 -5.18 1.47 -12.19
N ASP A 119 -5.90 0.47 -12.69
CA ASP A 119 -7.14 -0.02 -12.12
C ASP A 119 -6.82 -1.01 -10.98
N ILE A 120 -6.67 -0.48 -9.76
CA ILE A 120 -6.38 -1.30 -8.57
C ILE A 120 -7.63 -2.07 -8.17
N ARG A 121 -7.52 -3.39 -8.06
CA ARG A 121 -8.62 -4.30 -7.71
C ARG A 121 -8.50 -4.89 -6.32
N VAL A 122 -7.31 -4.88 -5.74
CA VAL A 122 -7.07 -5.41 -4.41
C VAL A 122 -6.18 -4.44 -3.63
N ILE A 123 -6.64 -4.04 -2.45
CA ILE A 123 -5.88 -3.22 -1.51
C ILE A 123 -5.75 -4.01 -0.22
N ILE A 124 -4.53 -4.26 0.21
CA ILE A 124 -4.21 -4.98 1.45
C ILE A 124 -3.21 -4.19 2.26
N GLY A 125 -3.28 -4.23 3.58
CA GLY A 125 -2.28 -3.54 4.40
C GLY A 125 -2.65 -3.36 5.86
N ASN A 126 -1.76 -2.69 6.58
CA ASN A 126 -1.96 -2.25 7.95
C ASN A 126 -1.80 -0.72 8.00
N PRO A 127 -2.90 0.03 7.91
CA PRO A 127 -2.83 1.49 7.88
C PRO A 127 -2.29 2.06 9.20
N PRO A 128 -1.66 3.25 9.16
CA PRO A 128 -1.19 3.92 10.36
C PRO A 128 -2.37 4.34 11.27
N TYR A 129 -2.08 4.49 12.56
CA TYR A 129 -3.00 4.98 13.57
C TYR A 129 -2.48 6.32 14.09
N SER A 130 -3.36 7.32 14.25
CA SER A 130 -2.98 8.65 14.76
C SER A 130 -3.67 9.01 16.08
N ALA A 131 -4.81 8.42 16.40
CA ALA A 131 -5.49 8.70 17.65
C ALA A 131 -4.77 8.09 18.85
N GLY A 132 -4.35 8.94 19.80
CA GLY A 132 -3.71 8.53 21.04
C GLY A 132 -2.19 8.35 20.98
N GLN A 133 -1.54 8.68 19.89
CA GLN A 133 -0.06 8.73 19.83
C GLN A 133 0.44 10.08 20.33
N GLU A 134 0.93 10.11 21.59
CA GLU A 134 1.57 11.27 22.21
C GLU A 134 3.06 11.42 21.79
N SER A 135 3.58 10.52 20.95
CA SER A 135 5.00 10.54 20.62
C SER A 135 5.29 11.55 19.49
N ALA A 136 6.11 12.55 19.83
CA ALA A 136 6.60 13.59 18.92
C ALA A 136 7.45 13.06 17.73
N ASN A 137 7.65 11.74 17.63
CA ASN A 137 8.44 11.10 16.56
C ASN A 137 7.64 10.73 15.33
N ASP A 138 6.31 10.76 15.38
CA ASP A 138 5.46 10.55 14.21
C ASP A 138 5.10 11.92 13.62
N ASN A 139 5.91 12.39 12.70
CA ASN A 139 5.71 13.64 11.94
C ASN A 139 4.35 13.73 11.21
N ASN A 140 3.50 12.72 11.29
CA ASN A 140 2.20 12.65 10.61
C ASN A 140 1.04 13.24 11.41
N ALA A 141 1.21 13.60 12.68
CA ALA A 141 0.11 14.09 13.53
C ALA A 141 -0.51 15.43 13.07
N ASN A 142 0.17 16.18 12.21
CA ASN A 142 -0.24 17.52 11.77
C ASN A 142 -0.33 17.69 10.25
N ILE A 143 -0.22 16.61 9.46
CA ILE A 143 -0.39 16.72 8.01
C ILE A 143 -1.89 16.75 7.70
N GLU A 144 -2.31 17.81 7.05
CA GLU A 144 -3.68 17.95 6.53
C GLU A 144 -3.75 17.35 5.12
N TYR A 145 -4.84 16.63 4.87
CA TYR A 145 -5.18 16.11 3.54
C TYR A 145 -6.53 16.70 3.10
N PRO A 146 -6.56 17.93 2.59
CA PRO A 146 -7.79 18.70 2.40
C PRO A 146 -8.84 17.99 1.55
N HIS A 147 -8.42 17.31 0.49
CA HIS A 147 -9.33 16.56 -0.38
C HIS A 147 -9.89 15.33 0.35
N LEU A 148 -9.03 14.54 0.98
CA LEU A 148 -9.45 13.34 1.70
C LEU A 148 -10.31 13.69 2.93
N ASP A 149 -9.95 14.73 3.67
CA ASP A 149 -10.72 15.19 4.83
C ASP A 149 -12.10 15.76 4.42
N ALA A 150 -12.21 16.40 3.26
CA ALA A 150 -13.50 16.77 2.69
C ALA A 150 -14.36 15.53 2.38
N ARG A 151 -13.76 14.48 1.81
CA ARG A 151 -14.46 13.21 1.56
C ARG A 151 -14.95 12.54 2.84
N ILE A 152 -14.14 12.55 3.92
CA ILE A 152 -14.56 12.02 5.22
C ILE A 152 -15.72 12.82 5.78
N ARG A 153 -15.68 14.15 5.69
CA ARG A 153 -16.76 15.03 6.14
C ARG A 153 -18.08 14.70 5.43
N GLU A 154 -18.07 14.63 4.11
CA GLU A 154 -19.24 14.39 3.29
C GLU A 154 -19.84 12.99 3.47
N THR A 155 -19.00 11.97 3.67
CA THR A 155 -19.45 10.57 3.67
C THR A 155 -19.63 9.98 5.05
N TYR A 156 -18.84 10.40 6.06
CA TYR A 156 -18.89 9.85 7.41
C TYR A 156 -19.39 10.87 8.44
N ALA A 157 -18.77 12.07 8.50
CA ALA A 157 -19.05 13.01 9.56
C ALA A 157 -20.46 13.62 9.47
N GLU A 158 -20.98 13.90 8.28
CA GLU A 158 -22.34 14.41 8.09
C GLU A 158 -23.42 13.39 8.47
N HIS A 159 -23.13 12.10 8.33
CA HIS A 159 -24.05 11.01 8.65
C HIS A 159 -23.90 10.48 10.08
N SER A 160 -22.86 10.90 10.82
CA SER A 160 -22.65 10.49 12.20
C SER A 160 -23.46 11.33 13.18
N ALA A 161 -24.15 10.66 14.12
CA ALA A 161 -24.84 11.29 15.23
C ALA A 161 -23.92 11.71 16.39
N ALA A 162 -22.63 11.36 16.33
CA ALA A 162 -21.67 11.67 17.39
C ALA A 162 -21.44 13.17 17.56
N THR A 163 -21.37 13.63 18.82
CA THR A 163 -21.10 15.04 19.17
C THR A 163 -19.65 15.41 18.87
N ASN A 164 -18.71 14.49 19.14
CA ASN A 164 -17.29 14.65 18.81
C ASN A 164 -16.93 13.76 17.61
N LYS A 165 -16.55 14.39 16.51
CA LYS A 165 -16.24 13.73 15.24
C LYS A 165 -14.75 13.63 14.95
N ASN A 166 -13.87 14.06 15.88
CA ASN A 166 -12.43 14.08 15.66
C ASN A 166 -11.85 12.68 15.38
N ALA A 167 -12.41 11.65 16.01
CA ALA A 167 -11.98 10.27 15.78
C ALA A 167 -12.17 9.79 14.33
N LEU A 168 -13.09 10.40 13.58
CA LEU A 168 -13.30 10.09 12.16
C LEU A 168 -12.15 10.52 11.26
N TYR A 169 -11.25 11.37 11.74
CA TYR A 169 -10.07 11.84 11.02
C TYR A 169 -8.79 11.09 11.44
N ASP A 170 -8.92 9.99 12.18
CA ASP A 170 -7.80 9.08 12.44
C ASP A 170 -7.24 8.50 11.12
N SER A 171 -5.93 8.28 11.07
CA SER A 171 -5.25 7.84 9.85
C SER A 171 -5.81 6.53 9.30
N TYR A 172 -6.22 5.58 10.15
CA TYR A 172 -6.83 4.34 9.66
C TYR A 172 -8.23 4.54 9.05
N ILE A 173 -9.03 5.51 9.55
CA ILE A 173 -10.30 5.90 8.94
C ILE A 173 -10.06 6.60 7.61
N ARG A 174 -9.06 7.50 7.55
CA ARG A 174 -8.58 8.08 6.29
C ARG A 174 -8.19 7.00 5.29
N ALA A 175 -7.49 5.95 5.73
CA ALA A 175 -7.11 4.83 4.87
C ALA A 175 -8.33 4.06 4.32
N ILE A 176 -9.35 3.81 5.14
CA ILE A 176 -10.60 3.18 4.71
C ILE A 176 -11.29 4.05 3.63
N ARG A 177 -11.39 5.36 3.86
CA ARG A 177 -12.03 6.27 2.88
C ARG A 177 -11.23 6.34 1.59
N TRP A 178 -9.91 6.55 1.70
CA TRP A 178 -9.02 6.58 0.56
C TRP A 178 -9.09 5.30 -0.27
N ALA A 179 -9.02 4.13 0.38
CA ALA A 179 -9.08 2.85 -0.31
C ALA A 179 -10.42 2.63 -1.02
N SER A 180 -11.53 3.07 -0.39
CA SER A 180 -12.87 2.98 -0.99
C SER A 180 -13.00 3.86 -2.24
N ASP A 181 -12.40 5.05 -2.25
CA ASP A 181 -12.38 5.92 -3.43
C ASP A 181 -11.40 5.39 -4.49
N ARG A 182 -10.26 4.83 -4.06
CA ARG A 182 -9.20 4.32 -4.96
C ARG A 182 -9.59 3.05 -5.71
N ILE A 183 -10.34 2.16 -5.06
CA ILE A 183 -10.72 0.87 -5.67
C ILE A 183 -11.83 1.00 -6.73
N GLY A 184 -12.49 2.14 -6.78
CA GLY A 184 -13.57 2.40 -7.73
C GLY A 184 -14.81 1.56 -7.46
N GLN A 185 -15.39 0.97 -8.52
CA GLN A 185 -16.68 0.28 -8.42
C GLN A 185 -16.58 -1.18 -7.99
N GLN A 186 -15.43 -1.84 -8.18
CA GLN A 186 -15.27 -3.26 -7.92
C GLN A 186 -13.87 -3.57 -7.40
N GLY A 187 -13.78 -4.28 -6.29
CA GLY A 187 -12.53 -4.75 -5.74
C GLY A 187 -12.66 -5.26 -4.31
N VAL A 188 -11.53 -5.54 -3.69
CA VAL A 188 -11.46 -6.05 -2.31
C VAL A 188 -10.49 -5.19 -1.53
N ILE A 189 -10.89 -4.78 -0.33
CA ILE A 189 -10.06 -4.09 0.65
C ILE A 189 -9.90 -5.00 1.86
N GLY A 190 -8.67 -5.31 2.23
CA GLY A 190 -8.33 -6.11 3.41
C GLY A 190 -7.34 -5.36 4.30
N PHE A 191 -7.82 -4.66 5.31
CA PHE A 191 -6.97 -3.96 6.27
C PHE A 191 -6.97 -4.63 7.63
N VAL A 192 -5.81 -4.63 8.27
CA VAL A 192 -5.70 -4.91 9.71
C VAL A 192 -5.89 -3.58 10.43
N THR A 193 -6.99 -3.45 11.19
CA THR A 193 -7.33 -2.24 11.93
C THR A 193 -7.73 -2.58 13.37
N ASN A 194 -7.80 -1.57 14.24
CA ASN A 194 -8.51 -1.73 15.52
C ASN A 194 -10.04 -1.81 15.29
N ALA A 195 -10.79 -2.17 16.33
CA ALA A 195 -12.25 -2.34 16.27
C ALA A 195 -13.03 -1.02 16.43
N GLY A 196 -12.37 0.10 16.69
CA GLY A 196 -13.01 1.36 17.06
C GLY A 196 -14.03 1.88 16.03
N TRP A 197 -13.89 1.56 14.77
CA TRP A 197 -14.83 1.95 13.72
C TRP A 197 -16.10 1.08 13.65
N VAL A 198 -16.08 -0.09 14.31
CA VAL A 198 -17.23 -1.02 14.38
C VAL A 198 -18.01 -0.83 15.67
N GLU A 199 -17.32 -0.45 16.76
CA GLU A 199 -17.87 -0.37 18.11
C GLU A 199 -18.32 1.06 18.51
N ALA A 200 -18.16 2.05 17.63
CA ALA A 200 -18.43 3.46 17.90
C ALA A 200 -19.91 3.83 17.70
#